data_86dd6cc85c86ecf3782e51dba238748d
#
_entry.id   86dd6cc85c86ecf3782e51dba238748d
#
_cell.length_a   1.000
_cell.length_b   1.000
_cell.length_c   1.000
_cell.angle_alpha   90.00
_cell.angle_beta   90.00
_cell.angle_gamma   90.00
#
_symmetry.space_group_name_H-M   'P 1'
#
loop_
_entity.id
_entity.type
_entity.pdbx_description
1 polymer ?
#
loop_
_entity_poly.entity_id
_entity_poly.type
_entity_poly.pdbx_seq_one_letter_code
_entity_poly.pdbx_strand_id
1 'polypeptide(L)'
;MELVYFESVEKSGWEEAVKGLLVLGDKEFVPPLSSRGSSTQAELSGGVTVSGGILDYYNSMAQQPVILGLEDGRCLGFMAFKIDYTCEQIAECELPNLYASTCVVHPDARGKGMMSGFYRKMIELFPERRIFTRTWHTNLSHLHVLDKLGFSLIARLPDHRGKGMDTVYFRRPAEK
;
A
#
# COMPACT_ATOMS: atom_id res chain seq x y z
N MET A 1 -9.50 0.43 -18.73
CA MET A 1 -8.55 0.59 -17.59
C MET A 1 -7.33 -0.26 -17.87
N GLU A 2 -6.16 0.34 -17.86
CA GLU A 2 -4.84 -0.29 -18.05
C GLU A 2 -4.06 -0.24 -16.74
N LEU A 3 -3.29 -1.31 -16.44
CA LEU A 3 -2.40 -1.36 -15.28
C LEU A 3 -0.95 -1.33 -15.75
N VAL A 4 -0.26 -0.22 -15.47
CA VAL A 4 1.10 0.03 -15.97
C VAL A 4 2.09 0.05 -14.81
N TYR A 5 3.17 -0.71 -14.94
CA TYR A 5 4.27 -0.77 -13.97
C TYR A 5 5.35 0.27 -14.30
N PHE A 6 5.86 0.93 -13.28
CA PHE A 6 7.03 1.80 -13.34
C PHE A 6 8.00 1.45 -12.22
N GLU A 7 9.29 1.59 -12.48
CA GLU A 7 10.38 1.31 -11.51
C GLU A 7 10.35 2.23 -10.29
N SER A 8 9.82 3.44 -10.45
CA SER A 8 9.56 4.36 -9.34
C SER A 8 8.45 5.34 -9.67
N VAL A 9 7.84 5.92 -8.64
CA VAL A 9 6.82 6.98 -8.82
C VAL A 9 7.40 8.16 -9.57
N GLU A 10 8.61 8.62 -9.18
CA GLU A 10 9.26 9.80 -9.78
C GLU A 10 9.69 9.62 -11.24
N LYS A 11 9.80 8.37 -11.73
CA LYS A 11 10.10 8.08 -13.16
C LYS A 11 8.84 7.77 -13.96
N SER A 12 7.67 7.84 -13.36
CA SER A 12 6.41 7.44 -13.99
C SER A 12 5.87 8.50 -14.95
N GLY A 13 6.22 9.79 -14.74
CA GLY A 13 5.57 10.93 -15.40
C GLY A 13 4.17 11.23 -14.87
N TRP A 14 3.77 10.58 -13.74
CA TRP A 14 2.45 10.74 -13.12
C TRP A 14 2.53 11.26 -11.68
N GLU A 15 3.63 11.89 -11.30
CA GLU A 15 3.92 12.32 -9.93
C GLU A 15 2.82 13.20 -9.35
N GLU A 16 2.34 14.18 -10.13
CA GLU A 16 1.29 15.11 -9.70
C GLU A 16 -0.06 14.39 -9.51
N ALA A 17 -0.37 13.41 -10.37
CA ALA A 17 -1.58 12.62 -10.21
C ALA A 17 -1.50 11.72 -8.96
N VAL A 18 -0.35 11.12 -8.67
CA VAL A 18 -0.13 10.33 -7.45
C VAL A 18 -0.25 11.21 -6.21
N LYS A 19 0.34 12.41 -6.21
CA LYS A 19 0.17 13.39 -5.12
C LYS A 19 -1.30 13.76 -4.92
N GLY A 20 -2.02 14.02 -6.00
CA GLY A 20 -3.45 14.32 -5.96
C GLY A 20 -4.27 13.18 -5.35
N LEU A 21 -3.96 11.92 -5.71
CA LEU A 21 -4.60 10.74 -5.12
C LEU A 21 -4.27 10.58 -3.62
N LEU A 22 -3.03 10.87 -3.21
CA LEU A 22 -2.66 10.85 -1.78
C LEU A 22 -3.46 11.89 -0.98
N VAL A 23 -3.59 13.11 -1.50
CA VAL A 23 -4.40 14.17 -0.86
C VAL A 23 -5.86 13.73 -0.75
N LEU A 24 -6.41 13.17 -1.82
CA LEU A 24 -7.79 12.71 -1.88
C LEU A 24 -8.07 11.59 -0.87
N GLY A 25 -7.13 10.64 -0.74
CA GLY A 25 -7.27 9.47 0.13
C GLY A 25 -6.79 9.68 1.57
N ASP A 26 -6.14 10.80 1.88
CA ASP A 26 -5.40 11.03 3.14
C ASP A 26 -6.18 10.61 4.39
N LYS A 27 -7.39 11.15 4.53
CA LYS A 27 -8.22 10.95 5.74
C LYS A 27 -8.94 9.60 5.80
N GLU A 28 -8.86 8.80 4.75
CA GLU A 28 -9.42 7.45 4.73
C GLU A 28 -8.47 6.44 5.40
N PHE A 29 -7.22 6.82 5.60
CA PHE A 29 -6.23 6.00 6.30
C PHE A 29 -6.28 6.25 7.82
N VAL A 30 -5.95 5.21 8.58
CA VAL A 30 -5.90 5.25 10.03
C VAL A 30 -4.49 4.90 10.51
N PRO A 31 -3.74 5.84 11.10
CA PRO A 31 -3.96 7.30 11.07
C PRO A 31 -3.83 7.88 9.65
N PRO A 32 -4.24 9.13 9.41
CA PRO A 32 -4.10 9.79 8.11
C PRO A 32 -2.66 9.74 7.58
N LEU A 33 -2.50 9.67 6.26
CA LEU A 33 -1.18 9.62 5.63
C LEU A 33 -0.34 10.86 5.94
N SER A 34 -0.99 12.03 5.99
CA SER A 34 -0.36 13.31 6.33
C SER A 34 0.21 13.37 7.75
N SER A 35 -0.18 12.46 8.63
CA SER A 35 0.37 12.33 9.98
C SER A 35 1.52 11.32 10.09
N ARG A 36 1.89 10.69 8.99
CA ARG A 36 2.94 9.67 8.93
C ARG A 36 4.20 10.21 8.27
N GLY A 37 5.38 9.86 8.82
CA GLY A 37 6.66 10.19 8.21
C GLY A 37 7.04 9.30 7.02
N SER A 38 6.48 8.10 6.95
CA SER A 38 6.75 7.16 5.85
C SER A 38 5.69 6.08 5.70
N SER A 39 5.70 5.41 4.56
CA SER A 39 4.81 4.27 4.27
C SER A 39 5.09 3.04 5.14
N THR A 40 6.26 2.98 5.77
CA THR A 40 6.70 1.88 6.64
C THR A 40 6.97 2.31 8.09
N GLN A 41 6.45 3.47 8.50
CA GLN A 41 6.61 3.95 9.87
C GLN A 41 6.21 2.86 10.89
N ALA A 42 7.09 2.61 11.86
CA ALA A 42 6.91 1.54 12.85
C ALA A 42 5.79 1.89 13.84
N GLU A 43 5.83 3.09 14.42
CA GLU A 43 4.85 3.56 15.40
C GLU A 43 3.75 4.38 14.73
N LEU A 44 2.51 3.95 14.89
CA LEU A 44 1.34 4.63 14.29
C LEU A 44 0.41 5.28 15.33
N SER A 45 0.50 4.90 16.60
CA SER A 45 -0.37 5.41 17.67
C SER A 45 0.11 6.72 18.31
N GLY A 46 1.37 7.08 18.14
CA GLY A 46 2.05 8.12 18.91
C GLY A 46 2.01 9.52 18.34
N GLY A 47 1.05 9.89 17.50
CA GLY A 47 0.87 11.28 17.06
C GLY A 47 2.16 11.96 16.58
N VAL A 48 2.94 11.32 15.72
CA VAL A 48 4.11 11.95 15.11
C VAL A 48 3.62 13.12 14.28
N THR A 49 3.83 14.33 14.79
CA THR A 49 3.55 15.54 14.01
C THR A 49 4.62 15.66 12.94
N VAL A 50 4.28 15.23 11.73
CA VAL A 50 5.14 15.39 10.55
C VAL A 50 4.91 16.78 10.01
N SER A 51 5.94 17.61 10.00
CA SER A 51 5.83 19.03 9.62
C SER A 51 5.46 19.25 8.15
N GLY A 52 5.83 18.32 7.26
CA GLY A 52 5.58 18.39 5.82
C GLY A 52 4.27 17.72 5.37
N GLY A 53 3.54 17.04 6.27
CA GLY A 53 2.26 16.43 5.97
C GLY A 53 2.32 15.42 4.83
N ILE A 54 1.39 15.53 3.88
CA ILE A 54 1.29 14.58 2.75
C ILE A 54 2.51 14.60 1.83
N LEU A 55 3.23 15.71 1.76
CA LEU A 55 4.45 15.81 0.96
C LEU A 55 5.58 14.96 1.53
N ASP A 56 5.75 14.93 2.85
CA ASP A 56 6.72 14.06 3.51
C ASP A 56 6.40 12.59 3.23
N TYR A 57 5.12 12.24 3.30
CA TYR A 57 4.67 10.89 2.96
C TYR A 57 4.98 10.55 1.49
N TYR A 58 4.66 11.44 0.56
CA TYR A 58 4.99 11.28 -0.86
C TYR A 58 6.49 11.08 -1.07
N ASN A 59 7.31 11.94 -0.48
CA ASN A 59 8.78 11.85 -0.61
C ASN A 59 9.31 10.50 -0.10
N SER A 60 8.69 9.93 0.95
CA SER A 60 9.08 8.62 1.48
C SER A 60 8.81 7.46 0.52
N MET A 61 7.93 7.65 -0.45
CA MET A 61 7.53 6.61 -1.40
C MET A 61 7.93 6.90 -2.86
N ALA A 62 8.46 8.09 -3.15
CA ALA A 62 8.73 8.52 -4.53
C ALA A 62 9.69 7.59 -5.31
N GLN A 63 10.62 6.94 -4.61
CA GLN A 63 11.57 5.97 -5.16
C GLN A 63 11.03 4.55 -5.25
N GLN A 64 9.84 4.29 -4.73
CA GLN A 64 9.28 2.93 -4.74
C GLN A 64 8.73 2.59 -6.13
N PRO A 65 8.87 1.31 -6.56
CA PRO A 65 8.11 0.80 -7.68
C PRO A 65 6.61 1.04 -7.51
N VAL A 66 5.94 1.27 -8.62
CA VAL A 66 4.51 1.58 -8.61
C VAL A 66 3.78 0.94 -9.79
N ILE A 67 2.56 0.50 -9.55
CA ILE A 67 1.60 0.13 -10.58
C ILE A 67 0.51 1.20 -10.59
N LEU A 68 0.30 1.82 -11.74
CA LEU A 68 -0.73 2.84 -11.96
C LEU A 68 -1.94 2.24 -12.67
N GLY A 69 -3.12 2.64 -12.25
CA GLY A 69 -4.38 2.36 -12.95
C GLY A 69 -4.76 3.55 -13.82
N LEU A 70 -4.62 3.39 -15.14
CA LEU A 70 -4.82 4.44 -16.13
C LEU A 70 -6.09 4.18 -16.95
N GLU A 71 -6.87 5.22 -17.19
CA GLU A 71 -8.08 5.16 -18.02
C GLU A 71 -8.34 6.54 -18.63
N ASP A 72 -8.51 6.60 -19.94
CA ASP A 72 -8.81 7.83 -20.69
C ASP A 72 -7.86 9.00 -20.36
N GLY A 73 -6.56 8.71 -20.29
CA GLY A 73 -5.54 9.72 -19.98
C GLY A 73 -5.54 10.22 -18.53
N ARG A 74 -6.19 9.51 -17.61
CA ARG A 74 -6.25 9.83 -16.18
C ARG A 74 -5.65 8.70 -15.35
N CYS A 75 -4.94 9.06 -14.29
CA CYS A 75 -4.52 8.11 -13.25
C CYS A 75 -5.65 8.01 -12.20
N LEU A 76 -6.30 6.87 -12.14
CA LEU A 76 -7.43 6.63 -11.24
C LEU A 76 -7.07 5.82 -10.00
N GLY A 77 -5.81 5.43 -9.86
CA GLY A 77 -5.31 4.75 -8.67
C GLY A 77 -3.89 4.30 -8.83
N PHE A 78 -3.26 3.94 -7.74
CA PHE A 78 -1.91 3.39 -7.73
C PHE A 78 -1.71 2.41 -6.57
N MET A 79 -0.71 1.55 -6.73
CA MET A 79 -0.13 0.74 -5.66
C MET A 79 1.38 0.87 -5.71
N ALA A 80 1.96 1.48 -4.67
CA ALA A 80 3.41 1.51 -4.46
C ALA A 80 3.82 0.33 -3.57
N PHE A 81 5.03 -0.20 -3.79
CA PHE A 81 5.54 -1.32 -3.02
C PHE A 81 7.07 -1.28 -2.91
N LYS A 82 7.61 -2.01 -1.94
CA LYS A 82 9.04 -2.20 -1.76
C LYS A 82 9.44 -3.61 -2.18
N ILE A 83 10.64 -3.73 -2.75
CA ILE A 83 11.26 -5.00 -3.08
C ILE A 83 12.26 -5.33 -1.97
N ASP A 84 12.23 -6.58 -1.48
CA ASP A 84 13.12 -7.09 -0.42
C ASP A 84 13.10 -6.24 0.86
N TYR A 85 11.88 -5.99 1.37
CA TYR A 85 11.66 -5.25 2.60
C TYR A 85 11.71 -6.17 3.83
N THR A 86 12.52 -5.80 4.81
CA THR A 86 12.55 -6.44 6.13
C THR A 86 11.76 -5.60 7.13
N CYS A 87 10.81 -6.25 7.83
CA CYS A 87 10.01 -5.63 8.87
C CYS A 87 10.46 -6.15 10.24
N GLU A 88 10.99 -5.28 11.08
CA GLU A 88 11.47 -5.66 12.42
C GLU A 88 10.33 -6.12 13.36
N GLN A 89 9.10 -5.74 13.07
CA GLN A 89 7.93 -6.03 13.90
C GLN A 89 7.34 -7.44 13.67
N ILE A 90 7.71 -8.10 12.58
CA ILE A 90 7.22 -9.44 12.23
C ILE A 90 8.37 -10.31 11.71
N ALA A 91 8.63 -11.41 12.40
CA ALA A 91 9.71 -12.35 12.05
C ALA A 91 9.46 -13.07 10.71
N GLU A 92 8.21 -13.18 10.28
CA GLU A 92 7.81 -13.89 9.06
C GLU A 92 7.98 -13.08 7.77
N CYS A 93 8.61 -11.89 7.83
CA CYS A 93 8.88 -11.07 6.66
C CYS A 93 10.10 -11.61 5.86
N GLU A 94 9.96 -12.83 5.38
CA GLU A 94 11.03 -13.57 4.71
C GLU A 94 11.34 -13.04 3.30
N LEU A 95 12.62 -13.09 2.92
CA LEU A 95 13.10 -12.75 1.57
C LEU A 95 13.15 -14.02 0.67
N PRO A 96 12.99 -13.86 -0.68
CA PRO A 96 12.66 -12.63 -1.39
C PRO A 96 11.20 -12.25 -1.24
N ASN A 97 10.90 -10.96 -1.13
CA ASN A 97 9.53 -10.49 -0.96
C ASN A 97 9.21 -9.18 -1.69
N LEU A 98 7.92 -8.86 -1.72
CA LEU A 98 7.37 -7.55 -2.01
C LEU A 98 6.56 -7.07 -0.80
N TYR A 99 6.62 -5.80 -0.51
CA TYR A 99 5.79 -5.18 0.52
C TYR A 99 4.90 -4.12 -0.10
N ALA A 100 3.60 -4.41 -0.26
CA ALA A 100 2.61 -3.44 -0.73
C ALA A 100 2.44 -2.37 0.35
N SER A 101 2.97 -1.17 0.09
CA SER A 101 3.12 -0.11 1.09
C SER A 101 2.00 0.90 1.09
N THR A 102 1.49 1.27 -0.09
CA THR A 102 0.44 2.28 -0.25
C THR A 102 -0.43 1.96 -1.45
N CYS A 103 -1.73 1.90 -1.24
CA CYS A 103 -2.70 1.74 -2.32
C CYS A 103 -3.80 2.78 -2.18
N VAL A 104 -4.03 3.57 -3.22
CA VAL A 104 -5.13 4.53 -3.30
C VAL A 104 -5.88 4.31 -4.60
N VAL A 105 -7.22 4.28 -4.51
CA VAL A 105 -8.12 4.19 -5.66
C VAL A 105 -9.08 5.37 -5.61
N HIS A 106 -9.14 6.14 -6.71
CA HIS A 106 -10.04 7.26 -6.87
C HIS A 106 -11.49 6.81 -6.63
N PRO A 107 -12.34 7.58 -5.93
CA PRO A 107 -13.71 7.19 -5.65
C PRO A 107 -14.50 6.68 -6.88
N ASP A 108 -14.38 7.37 -8.02
CA ASP A 108 -15.08 7.01 -9.26
C ASP A 108 -14.65 5.66 -9.86
N ALA A 109 -13.50 5.13 -9.43
CA ALA A 109 -12.95 3.86 -9.91
C ALA A 109 -13.10 2.71 -8.90
N ARG A 110 -13.70 2.96 -7.73
CA ARG A 110 -13.92 1.92 -6.70
C ARG A 110 -14.99 0.93 -7.13
N GLY A 111 -14.96 -0.24 -6.53
CA GLY A 111 -15.90 -1.33 -6.86
C GLY A 111 -15.65 -2.01 -8.21
N LYS A 112 -14.70 -1.54 -9.01
CA LYS A 112 -14.36 -2.06 -10.35
C LYS A 112 -13.16 -3.03 -10.33
N GLY A 113 -12.72 -3.47 -9.16
CA GLY A 113 -11.63 -4.47 -9.00
C GLY A 113 -10.21 -3.95 -9.16
N MET A 114 -9.98 -2.62 -9.16
CA MET A 114 -8.66 -2.04 -9.39
C MET A 114 -7.62 -2.50 -8.35
N MET A 115 -7.96 -2.51 -7.06
CA MET A 115 -7.05 -3.00 -6.01
C MET A 115 -6.66 -4.47 -6.22
N SER A 116 -7.62 -5.32 -6.55
CA SER A 116 -7.35 -6.72 -6.90
C SER A 116 -6.46 -6.83 -8.15
N GLY A 117 -6.67 -5.95 -9.11
CA GLY A 117 -5.86 -5.85 -10.33
C GLY A 117 -4.39 -5.52 -10.00
N PHE A 118 -4.14 -4.57 -9.10
CA PHE A 118 -2.78 -4.23 -8.67
C PHE A 118 -2.04 -5.42 -8.07
N TYR A 119 -2.68 -6.16 -7.16
CA TYR A 119 -2.07 -7.37 -6.59
C TYR A 119 -1.81 -8.45 -7.63
N ARG A 120 -2.76 -8.68 -8.56
CA ARG A 120 -2.55 -9.64 -9.66
C ARG A 120 -1.38 -9.22 -10.55
N LYS A 121 -1.24 -7.92 -10.82
CA LYS A 121 -0.11 -7.41 -11.60
C LYS A 121 1.22 -7.57 -10.86
N MET A 122 1.26 -7.40 -9.54
CA MET A 122 2.46 -7.72 -8.75
C MET A 122 2.82 -9.21 -8.85
N ILE A 123 1.82 -10.10 -8.75
CA ILE A 123 2.02 -11.55 -8.85
C ILE A 123 2.54 -11.93 -10.26
N GLU A 124 1.96 -11.34 -11.30
CA GLU A 124 2.38 -11.56 -12.69
C GLU A 124 3.84 -11.13 -12.92
N LEU A 125 4.22 -9.96 -12.40
CA LEU A 125 5.56 -9.41 -12.60
C LEU A 125 6.64 -10.08 -11.75
N PHE A 126 6.27 -10.61 -10.59
CA PHE A 126 7.21 -11.16 -9.59
C PHE A 126 6.69 -12.47 -8.98
N PRO A 127 6.45 -13.51 -9.79
CA PRO A 127 5.79 -14.75 -9.32
C PRO A 127 6.58 -15.49 -8.25
N GLU A 128 7.92 -15.34 -8.25
CA GLU A 128 8.81 -16.00 -7.29
C GLU A 128 8.87 -15.32 -5.91
N ARG A 129 8.17 -14.16 -5.73
CA ARG A 129 8.24 -13.37 -4.50
C ARG A 129 6.99 -13.52 -3.65
N ARG A 130 7.18 -13.63 -2.35
CA ARG A 130 6.10 -13.50 -1.37
C ARG A 130 5.62 -12.07 -1.34
N ILE A 131 4.33 -11.85 -1.13
CA ILE A 131 3.78 -10.51 -0.99
C ILE A 131 3.29 -10.30 0.43
N PHE A 132 3.78 -9.23 1.07
CA PHE A 132 3.36 -8.78 2.38
C PHE A 132 2.60 -7.46 2.27
N THR A 133 1.71 -7.24 3.21
CA THR A 133 1.04 -5.94 3.39
C THR A 133 0.52 -5.81 4.80
N ARG A 134 0.25 -4.58 5.23
CA ARG A 134 -0.45 -4.30 6.48
C ARG A 134 -1.62 -3.37 6.26
N THR A 135 -2.66 -3.54 7.04
CA THR A 135 -3.81 -2.65 7.06
C THR A 135 -4.37 -2.56 8.48
N TRP A 136 -5.48 -1.86 8.67
CA TRP A 136 -6.21 -1.90 9.93
C TRP A 136 -7.34 -2.91 9.87
N HIS A 137 -7.67 -3.49 11.02
CA HIS A 137 -8.57 -4.65 11.12
C HIS A 137 -10.02 -4.36 10.70
N THR A 138 -10.42 -3.09 10.56
CA THR A 138 -11.76 -2.69 10.07
C THR A 138 -11.78 -2.26 8.62
N ASN A 139 -10.68 -2.37 7.89
CA ASN A 139 -10.61 -2.08 6.45
C ASN A 139 -11.21 -3.23 5.63
N LEU A 140 -12.52 -3.42 5.74
CA LEU A 140 -13.22 -4.59 5.18
C LEU A 140 -13.02 -4.76 3.68
N SER A 141 -12.96 -3.66 2.93
CA SER A 141 -12.76 -3.71 1.47
C SER A 141 -11.39 -4.30 1.11
N HIS A 142 -10.34 -3.89 1.82
CA HIS A 142 -9.00 -4.42 1.61
C HIS A 142 -8.89 -5.88 2.09
N LEU A 143 -9.41 -6.17 3.28
CA LEU A 143 -9.43 -7.54 3.84
C LEU A 143 -10.12 -8.53 2.90
N HIS A 144 -11.23 -8.15 2.28
CA HIS A 144 -11.92 -8.98 1.31
C HIS A 144 -11.09 -9.25 0.03
N VAL A 145 -10.33 -8.24 -0.44
CA VAL A 145 -9.40 -8.43 -1.58
C VAL A 145 -8.28 -9.39 -1.20
N LEU A 146 -7.70 -9.23 0.00
CA LEU A 146 -6.62 -10.10 0.48
C LEU A 146 -7.07 -11.56 0.61
N ASP A 147 -8.25 -11.80 1.20
CA ASP A 147 -8.85 -13.13 1.32
C ASP A 147 -9.04 -13.79 -0.05
N LYS A 148 -9.65 -13.09 -1.00
CA LYS A 148 -9.86 -13.58 -2.37
C LYS A 148 -8.57 -13.92 -3.13
N LEU A 149 -7.46 -13.28 -2.78
CA LEU A 149 -6.15 -13.48 -3.43
C LEU A 149 -5.25 -14.46 -2.67
N GLY A 150 -5.77 -15.14 -1.65
CA GLY A 150 -5.05 -16.19 -0.91
C GLY A 150 -4.00 -15.65 0.06
N PHE A 151 -4.19 -14.43 0.57
CA PHE A 151 -3.39 -13.91 1.67
C PHE A 151 -3.84 -14.51 2.99
N SER A 152 -2.90 -14.80 3.87
CA SER A 152 -3.13 -15.28 5.24
C SER A 152 -2.70 -14.24 6.26
N LEU A 153 -3.47 -14.09 7.32
CA LEU A 153 -3.10 -13.28 8.48
C LEU A 153 -1.88 -13.90 9.17
N ILE A 154 -0.84 -13.12 9.40
CA ILE A 154 0.39 -13.57 10.05
C ILE A 154 0.69 -12.87 11.38
N ALA A 155 0.18 -11.65 11.59
CA ALA A 155 0.35 -10.92 12.84
C ALA A 155 -0.77 -9.91 13.05
N ARG A 156 -1.08 -9.65 14.32
CA ARG A 156 -2.00 -8.60 14.75
C ARG A 156 -1.37 -7.82 15.91
N LEU A 157 -1.29 -6.50 15.76
CA LEU A 157 -0.76 -5.58 16.76
C LEU A 157 -1.94 -4.78 17.35
N PRO A 158 -2.37 -5.10 18.58
CA PRO A 158 -3.46 -4.38 19.23
C PRO A 158 -3.15 -2.90 19.45
N ASP A 159 -4.15 -2.05 19.25
CA ASP A 159 -4.08 -0.59 19.47
C ASP A 159 -2.96 0.14 18.71
N HIS A 160 -2.29 -0.53 17.77
CA HIS A 160 -1.10 -0.01 17.09
C HIS A 160 -1.37 1.25 16.25
N ARG A 161 -2.63 1.51 15.92
CA ARG A 161 -3.08 2.71 15.15
C ARG A 161 -3.89 3.69 15.99
N GLY A 162 -3.90 3.49 17.30
CA GLY A 162 -4.72 4.19 18.26
C GLY A 162 -5.65 3.22 19.00
N LYS A 163 -6.24 3.67 20.09
CA LYS A 163 -7.12 2.85 20.94
C LYS A 163 -8.24 2.19 20.14
N GLY A 164 -8.35 0.88 20.23
CA GLY A 164 -9.35 0.08 19.52
C GLY A 164 -9.06 -0.10 18.03
N MET A 165 -7.89 0.29 17.53
CA MET A 165 -7.56 0.21 16.11
C MET A 165 -6.24 -0.58 15.90
N ASP A 166 -6.39 -1.85 15.56
CA ASP A 166 -5.28 -2.77 15.40
C ASP A 166 -4.67 -2.71 14.00
N THR A 167 -3.36 -2.94 13.90
CA THR A 167 -2.70 -3.28 12.65
C THR A 167 -2.74 -4.78 12.45
N VAL A 168 -3.08 -5.22 11.24
CA VAL A 168 -3.05 -6.61 10.80
C VAL A 168 -2.10 -6.76 9.62
N TYR A 169 -1.22 -7.77 9.69
CA TYR A 169 -0.27 -8.12 8.65
C TYR A 169 -0.71 -9.37 7.91
N PHE A 170 -0.57 -9.34 6.61
CA PHE A 170 -0.93 -10.45 5.72
C PHE A 170 0.24 -10.84 4.83
N ARG A 171 0.31 -12.12 4.50
CA ARG A 171 1.28 -12.70 3.59
C ARG A 171 0.58 -13.57 2.55
N ARG A 172 1.02 -13.43 1.29
CA ARG A 172 0.73 -14.38 0.21
C ARG A 172 2.04 -15.12 -0.14
N PRO A 173 2.02 -16.47 -0.26
CA PRO A 173 3.19 -17.22 -0.71
C PRO A 173 3.54 -16.86 -2.15
N ALA A 174 4.80 -17.13 -2.55
CA ALA A 174 5.20 -17.10 -3.95
C ALA A 174 4.43 -18.15 -4.77
N GLU A 175 4.31 -17.94 -6.05
CA GLU A 175 3.84 -18.99 -6.96
C GLU A 175 4.93 -20.05 -7.12
N LYS A 176 4.52 -21.31 -7.25
CA LYS A 176 5.45 -22.43 -7.43
C LYS A 176 5.88 -22.57 -8.88
#